data_1fee5674e8a4cf016670996fe9335df7
#
_entry.id   1fee5674e8a4cf016670996fe9335df7
#
_cell.length_a   1.000
_cell.length_b   1.000
_cell.length_c   1.000
_cell.angle_alpha   90.00
_cell.angle_beta   90.00
_cell.angle_gamma   90.00
#
_symmetry.space_group_name_H-M   'P 1'
#
loop_
_entity.id
_entity.type
_entity.pdbx_description
1 polymer ?
#
loop_
_entity_poly.entity_id
_entity_poly.type
_entity_poly.pdbx_seq_one_letter_code
_entity_poly.pdbx_strand_id
1 'polypeptide(L)'
;MDFNEIKNTADKYLMPTYGHFPIALTGGKNASLTASDGRVVIDFTSGIGVNIFGVNDDGWKKAFIEQIDKIQHTSNLYYNEPVAKAAKLLCEKSGVDKVLFCNSGAEANECAIKLARKYSFDRYGENRNTIISLVNSFHGRTMATITATGQEHYHKYFMPFMGGFKYAEAGDKKAFSELLDGTVCAVILEVIQGEGGVVITPRDY
;
A
#
# COMPACT_ATOMS: atom_id res chain seq x y z
N MET A 1 20.24 -4.87 24.06
CA MET A 1 20.63 -5.99 23.17
C MET A 1 21.62 -5.45 22.16
N ASP A 2 22.72 -6.16 21.95
CA ASP A 2 23.63 -5.88 20.83
C ASP A 2 23.08 -6.41 19.49
N PHE A 3 23.78 -6.15 18.40
CA PHE A 3 23.34 -6.59 17.06
C PHE A 3 23.18 -8.11 16.96
N ASN A 4 24.09 -8.89 17.53
CA ASN A 4 24.04 -10.36 17.42
C ASN A 4 22.89 -10.94 18.23
N GLU A 5 22.61 -10.40 19.42
CA GLU A 5 21.45 -10.81 20.22
C GLU A 5 20.14 -10.52 19.49
N ILE A 6 20.00 -9.30 18.90
CA ILE A 6 18.81 -8.91 18.13
C ILE A 6 18.65 -9.84 16.91
N LYS A 7 19.73 -10.02 16.13
CA LYS A 7 19.75 -10.87 14.94
C LYS A 7 19.38 -12.30 15.28
N ASN A 8 20.05 -12.92 16.25
CA ASN A 8 19.82 -14.33 16.63
C ASN A 8 18.38 -14.52 17.12
N THR A 9 17.84 -13.56 17.86
CA THR A 9 16.44 -13.60 18.32
C THR A 9 15.48 -13.50 17.14
N ALA A 10 15.70 -12.57 16.24
CA ALA A 10 14.86 -12.40 15.04
C ALA A 10 14.92 -13.65 14.15
N ASP A 11 16.10 -14.14 13.83
CA ASP A 11 16.30 -15.34 12.99
C ASP A 11 15.66 -16.60 13.59
N LYS A 12 15.59 -16.70 14.92
CA LYS A 12 14.98 -17.84 15.61
C LYS A 12 13.45 -17.78 15.61
N TYR A 13 12.86 -16.61 15.74
CA TYR A 13 11.43 -16.48 16.02
C TYR A 13 10.60 -15.83 14.91
N LEU A 14 11.21 -15.14 13.95
CA LEU A 14 10.50 -14.59 12.82
C LEU A 14 10.50 -15.54 11.63
N MET A 15 9.37 -15.64 10.96
CA MET A 15 9.29 -16.33 9.68
C MET A 15 10.22 -15.64 8.66
N PRO A 16 11.07 -16.36 7.92
CA PRO A 16 12.05 -15.77 7.00
C PRO A 16 11.42 -15.30 5.68
N THR A 17 10.43 -14.39 5.79
CA THR A 17 9.72 -13.81 4.64
C THR A 17 10.43 -12.58 4.05
N TYR A 18 11.38 -12.00 4.77
CA TYR A 18 12.16 -10.84 4.36
C TYR A 18 13.65 -11.07 4.57
N GLY A 19 14.48 -10.59 3.62
CA GLY A 19 15.91 -10.42 3.85
C GLY A 19 16.16 -9.18 4.72
N HIS A 20 17.07 -9.27 5.70
CA HIS A 20 17.44 -8.14 6.54
C HIS A 20 18.84 -7.63 6.18
N PHE A 21 19.01 -6.31 6.17
CA PHE A 21 20.33 -5.72 6.13
C PHE A 21 21.08 -5.97 7.46
N PRO A 22 22.42 -6.09 7.46
CA PRO A 22 23.20 -6.41 8.65
C PRO A 22 23.37 -5.19 9.58
N ILE A 23 22.24 -4.61 10.00
CA ILE A 23 22.19 -3.46 10.92
C ILE A 23 20.95 -3.57 11.81
N ALA A 24 21.07 -3.29 13.09
CA ALA A 24 19.94 -3.15 14.00
C ALA A 24 19.75 -1.68 14.35
N LEU A 25 18.62 -1.11 14.02
CA LEU A 25 18.26 0.28 14.31
C LEU A 25 17.55 0.34 15.68
N THR A 26 18.02 1.17 16.58
CA THR A 26 17.55 1.24 17.98
C THR A 26 16.96 2.58 18.36
N GLY A 27 17.13 3.60 17.55
CA GLY A 27 16.61 4.93 17.81
C GLY A 27 16.86 5.89 16.67
N GLY A 28 16.65 7.17 16.94
CA GLY A 28 16.89 8.22 15.96
C GLY A 28 16.10 9.49 16.23
N LYS A 29 16.33 10.50 15.38
CA LYS A 29 15.58 11.76 15.34
C LYS A 29 15.49 12.23 13.89
N ASN A 30 14.30 12.56 13.45
CA ASN A 30 14.02 12.98 12.07
C ASN A 30 14.53 11.93 11.05
N ALA A 31 15.41 12.32 10.13
CA ALA A 31 16.03 11.43 9.14
C ALA A 31 17.30 10.72 9.63
N SER A 32 17.76 10.97 10.87
CA SER A 32 18.96 10.34 11.42
C SER A 32 18.60 9.17 12.32
N LEU A 33 19.04 7.96 11.97
CA LEU A 33 18.80 6.75 12.75
C LEU A 33 20.08 6.29 13.46
N THR A 34 19.92 5.74 14.64
CA THR A 34 21.03 5.21 15.45
C THR A 34 20.97 3.69 15.43
N ALA A 35 22.07 3.06 15.07
CA ALA A 35 22.26 1.62 15.14
C ALA A 35 22.69 1.16 16.54
N SER A 36 22.53 -0.14 16.81
CA SER A 36 22.90 -0.76 18.10
C SER A 36 24.40 -0.67 18.43
N ASP A 37 25.24 -0.44 17.42
CA ASP A 37 26.68 -0.23 17.57
C ASP A 37 27.08 1.26 17.68
N GLY A 38 26.09 2.16 17.77
CA GLY A 38 26.29 3.61 17.89
C GLY A 38 26.48 4.35 16.56
N ARG A 39 26.55 3.67 15.43
CA ARG A 39 26.60 4.36 14.11
C ARG A 39 25.34 5.16 13.88
N VAL A 40 25.49 6.31 13.25
CA VAL A 40 24.37 7.11 12.75
C VAL A 40 24.26 6.93 11.25
N VAL A 41 23.05 6.62 10.77
CA VAL A 41 22.74 6.47 9.34
C VAL A 41 21.61 7.41 8.97
N ILE A 42 21.60 7.84 7.72
CA ILE A 42 20.53 8.69 7.18
C ILE A 42 19.47 7.80 6.55
N ASP A 43 18.22 7.98 6.95
CA ASP A 43 17.06 7.28 6.42
C ASP A 43 16.52 7.98 5.17
N PHE A 44 16.75 7.38 4.01
CA PHE A 44 16.17 7.80 2.73
C PHE A 44 14.90 7.01 2.37
N THR A 45 14.50 6.07 3.20
CA THR A 45 13.37 5.18 2.92
C THR A 45 12.10 5.55 3.69
N SER A 46 12.25 6.31 4.78
CA SER A 46 11.16 6.66 5.71
C SER A 46 10.31 5.45 6.14
N GLY A 47 10.95 4.28 6.33
CA GLY A 47 10.23 3.02 6.60
C GLY A 47 9.29 2.62 5.45
N ILE A 48 9.74 2.79 4.20
CA ILE A 48 8.96 2.62 2.96
C ILE A 48 7.72 3.55 2.97
N GLY A 49 7.99 4.84 3.24
CA GLY A 49 6.99 5.91 3.18
C GLY A 49 6.05 6.02 4.39
N VAL A 50 6.30 5.27 5.47
CA VAL A 50 5.46 5.31 6.68
C VAL A 50 5.83 6.46 7.62
N ASN A 51 7.14 6.72 7.82
CA ASN A 51 7.64 7.75 8.72
C ASN A 51 7.80 9.12 8.02
N ILE A 52 6.74 9.66 7.46
CA ILE A 52 6.78 10.90 6.67
C ILE A 52 7.21 12.14 7.47
N PHE A 53 7.04 12.14 8.79
CA PHE A 53 7.52 13.20 9.68
C PHE A 53 8.93 12.95 10.21
N GLY A 54 9.52 11.80 9.85
CA GLY A 54 10.76 11.31 10.45
C GLY A 54 10.56 10.62 11.79
N VAL A 55 11.65 10.02 12.29
CA VAL A 55 11.63 9.28 13.56
C VAL A 55 11.60 10.27 14.72
N ASN A 56 10.80 9.99 15.74
CA ASN A 56 10.69 10.80 16.96
C ASN A 56 10.33 12.27 16.73
N ASP A 57 9.48 12.59 15.75
CA ASP A 57 8.94 13.94 15.59
C ASP A 57 8.14 14.35 16.82
N ASP A 58 8.43 15.55 17.35
CA ASP A 58 7.86 15.98 18.64
C ASP A 58 6.38 16.38 18.50
N GLY A 59 6.00 16.96 17.34
CA GLY A 59 4.62 17.34 17.06
C GLY A 59 3.72 16.10 16.91
N TRP A 60 4.20 15.12 16.15
CA TRP A 60 3.51 13.85 15.98
C TRP A 60 3.35 13.10 17.32
N LYS A 61 4.43 12.98 18.11
CA LYS A 61 4.37 12.33 19.44
C LYS A 61 3.39 13.02 20.37
N LYS A 62 3.43 14.35 20.42
CA LYS A 62 2.51 15.11 21.26
C LYS A 62 1.06 14.83 20.89
N ALA A 63 0.71 14.92 19.60
CA ALA A 63 -0.65 14.67 19.13
C ALA A 63 -1.10 13.22 19.41
N PHE A 64 -0.18 12.26 19.27
CA PHE A 64 -0.44 10.84 19.53
C PHE A 64 -0.72 10.58 21.03
N ILE A 65 0.10 11.15 21.94
CA ILE A 65 -0.07 11.02 23.38
C ILE A 65 -1.38 11.68 23.81
N GLU A 66 -1.67 12.90 23.36
CA GLU A 66 -2.92 13.61 23.67
C GLU A 66 -4.18 12.83 23.21
N GLN A 67 -4.08 12.08 22.11
CA GLN A 67 -5.19 11.25 21.64
C GLN A 67 -5.32 9.95 22.44
N ILE A 68 -4.19 9.30 22.79
CA ILE A 68 -4.20 8.08 23.62
C ILE A 68 -4.82 8.36 24.99
N ASP A 69 -4.51 9.51 25.59
CA ASP A 69 -5.08 9.92 26.89
C ASP A 69 -6.60 10.13 26.86
N LYS A 70 -7.19 10.31 25.66
CA LYS A 70 -8.64 10.39 25.47
C LYS A 70 -9.25 9.04 25.16
N ILE A 71 -8.86 8.45 24.03
CA ILE A 71 -9.37 7.16 23.56
C ILE A 71 -8.49 6.62 22.41
N GLN A 72 -8.11 5.36 22.52
CA GLN A 72 -7.23 4.70 21.53
C GLN A 72 -8.02 4.07 20.38
N HIS A 73 -9.15 3.43 20.70
CA HIS A 73 -9.94 2.66 19.74
C HIS A 73 -11.41 2.60 20.11
N THR A 74 -12.29 2.69 19.12
CA THR A 74 -13.74 2.63 19.33
C THR A 74 -14.47 1.63 18.42
N SER A 75 -13.78 0.94 17.53
CA SER A 75 -14.33 0.25 16.36
C SER A 75 -15.11 1.18 15.41
N ASN A 76 -15.47 0.65 14.23
CA ASN A 76 -16.30 1.38 13.26
C ASN A 76 -17.81 1.43 13.62
N LEU A 77 -18.19 0.85 14.75
CA LEU A 77 -19.58 0.90 15.26
C LEU A 77 -19.92 2.24 15.92
N TYR A 78 -18.92 3.02 16.28
CA TYR A 78 -19.11 4.29 16.97
C TYR A 78 -18.44 5.43 16.22
N TYR A 79 -19.06 6.60 16.27
CA TYR A 79 -18.44 7.82 15.75
C TYR A 79 -17.30 8.29 16.65
N ASN A 80 -16.22 8.77 16.02
CA ASN A 80 -15.16 9.44 16.75
C ASN A 80 -14.64 10.67 15.97
N GLU A 81 -14.17 11.65 16.69
CA GLU A 81 -13.76 12.93 16.15
C GLU A 81 -12.54 12.86 15.22
N PRO A 82 -11.44 12.16 15.58
CA PRO A 82 -10.26 12.08 14.71
C PRO A 82 -10.57 11.50 13.32
N VAL A 83 -11.35 10.42 13.25
CA VAL A 83 -11.72 9.79 11.98
C VAL A 83 -12.58 10.73 11.13
N ALA A 84 -13.57 11.41 11.76
CA ALA A 84 -14.42 12.35 11.04
C ALA A 84 -13.63 13.55 10.48
N LYS A 85 -12.70 14.11 11.26
CA LYS A 85 -11.82 15.21 10.83
C LYS A 85 -10.87 14.76 9.72
N ALA A 86 -10.26 13.60 9.83
CA ALA A 86 -9.37 13.05 8.81
C ALA A 86 -10.12 12.79 7.50
N ALA A 87 -11.33 12.20 7.57
CA ALA A 87 -12.17 11.98 6.39
C ALA A 87 -12.52 13.28 5.68
N LYS A 88 -12.97 14.29 6.44
CA LYS A 88 -13.28 15.62 5.89
C LYS A 88 -12.08 16.23 5.18
N LEU A 89 -10.91 16.25 5.85
CA LEU A 89 -9.70 16.85 5.29
C LEU A 89 -9.27 16.13 4.00
N LEU A 90 -9.31 14.81 3.97
CA LEU A 90 -8.97 14.03 2.79
C LEU A 90 -9.93 14.31 1.62
N CYS A 91 -11.24 14.33 1.86
CA CYS A 91 -12.21 14.64 0.82
C CYS A 91 -12.02 16.06 0.26
N GLU A 92 -11.86 17.07 1.13
CA GLU A 92 -11.64 18.46 0.71
C GLU A 92 -10.35 18.67 -0.09
N LYS A 93 -9.29 17.89 0.21
CA LYS A 93 -7.98 18.03 -0.46
C LYS A 93 -7.87 17.20 -1.73
N SER A 94 -8.53 16.06 -1.82
CA SER A 94 -8.44 15.14 -2.96
C SER A 94 -9.59 15.31 -3.97
N GLY A 95 -10.68 15.94 -3.58
CA GLY A 95 -11.87 16.09 -4.42
C GLY A 95 -12.74 14.83 -4.51
N VAL A 96 -12.47 13.80 -3.70
CA VAL A 96 -13.35 12.63 -3.59
C VAL A 96 -14.48 12.90 -2.58
N ASP A 97 -15.64 12.27 -2.77
CA ASP A 97 -16.79 12.48 -1.90
C ASP A 97 -16.69 11.73 -0.55
N LYS A 98 -16.05 10.57 -0.55
CA LYS A 98 -15.95 9.70 0.62
C LYS A 98 -14.64 8.92 0.64
N VAL A 99 -14.21 8.57 1.85
CA VAL A 99 -13.01 7.77 2.10
C VAL A 99 -13.33 6.56 2.96
N LEU A 100 -12.56 5.49 2.77
CA LEU A 100 -12.53 4.32 3.65
C LEU A 100 -11.14 4.22 4.27
N PHE A 101 -11.08 4.08 5.59
CA PHE A 101 -9.83 3.78 6.29
C PHE A 101 -9.67 2.28 6.50
N CYS A 102 -8.49 1.77 6.22
CA CYS A 102 -8.08 0.39 6.43
C CYS A 102 -6.62 0.34 6.92
N ASN A 103 -6.09 -0.86 7.16
CA ASN A 103 -4.80 -1.00 7.83
C ASN A 103 -3.61 -1.01 6.87
N SER A 104 -3.84 -1.19 5.57
CA SER A 104 -2.77 -1.31 4.57
C SER A 104 -3.23 -0.90 3.18
N GLY A 105 -2.27 -0.58 2.29
CA GLY A 105 -2.53 -0.37 0.88
C GLY A 105 -3.14 -1.60 0.19
N ALA A 106 -2.75 -2.81 0.61
CA ALA A 106 -3.36 -4.04 0.10
C ALA A 106 -4.85 -4.11 0.42
N GLU A 107 -5.26 -3.80 1.65
CA GLU A 107 -6.68 -3.74 2.02
C GLU A 107 -7.44 -2.63 1.28
N ALA A 108 -6.81 -1.48 1.05
CA ALA A 108 -7.39 -0.42 0.24
C ALA A 108 -7.65 -0.88 -1.20
N ASN A 109 -6.69 -1.55 -1.81
CA ASN A 109 -6.84 -2.12 -3.16
C ASN A 109 -7.85 -3.28 -3.20
N GLU A 110 -7.93 -4.13 -2.17
CA GLU A 110 -9.01 -5.13 -2.03
C GLU A 110 -10.39 -4.46 -2.03
N CYS A 111 -10.53 -3.36 -1.31
CA CYS A 111 -11.76 -2.58 -1.31
C CYS A 111 -12.06 -1.99 -2.69
N ALA A 112 -11.08 -1.40 -3.36
CA ALA A 112 -11.22 -0.83 -4.70
C ALA A 112 -11.66 -1.88 -5.73
N ILE A 113 -11.03 -3.06 -5.73
CA ILE A 113 -11.38 -4.20 -6.59
C ILE A 113 -12.83 -4.64 -6.35
N LYS A 114 -13.22 -4.81 -5.10
CA LYS A 114 -14.58 -5.21 -4.73
C LYS A 114 -15.61 -4.14 -5.09
N LEU A 115 -15.29 -2.87 -4.85
CA LEU A 115 -16.16 -1.75 -5.18
C LEU A 115 -16.39 -1.63 -6.68
N ALA A 116 -15.33 -1.75 -7.49
CA ALA A 116 -15.41 -1.72 -8.94
C ALA A 116 -16.31 -2.83 -9.48
N ARG A 117 -16.11 -4.06 -8.99
CA ARG A 117 -16.93 -5.21 -9.38
C ARG A 117 -18.38 -5.07 -8.93
N LYS A 118 -18.63 -4.63 -7.70
CA LYS A 118 -19.99 -4.41 -7.16
C LYS A 118 -20.72 -3.31 -7.94
N TYR A 119 -20.08 -2.18 -8.18
CA TYR A 119 -20.65 -1.09 -8.97
C TYR A 119 -21.00 -1.56 -10.38
N SER A 120 -20.10 -2.31 -11.00
CA SER A 120 -20.34 -2.85 -12.36
C SER A 120 -21.52 -3.81 -12.38
N PHE A 121 -21.60 -4.72 -11.41
CA PHE A 121 -22.70 -5.67 -11.28
C PHE A 121 -24.06 -4.95 -11.12
N ASP A 122 -24.13 -3.94 -10.24
CA ASP A 122 -25.37 -3.19 -10.00
C ASP A 122 -25.85 -2.40 -11.23
N ARG A 123 -24.91 -1.95 -12.06
CA ARG A 123 -25.23 -1.12 -13.25
C ARG A 123 -25.46 -1.93 -14.52
N TYR A 124 -24.74 -3.03 -14.69
CA TYR A 124 -24.63 -3.74 -15.97
C TYR A 124 -24.92 -5.25 -15.86
N GLY A 125 -25.17 -5.78 -14.66
CA GLY A 125 -25.39 -7.20 -14.42
C GLY A 125 -24.09 -8.01 -14.42
N GLU A 126 -24.21 -9.30 -14.68
CA GLU A 126 -23.12 -10.28 -14.69
C GLU A 126 -22.15 -10.06 -15.87
N ASN A 127 -20.98 -10.71 -15.78
CA ASN A 127 -19.97 -10.81 -16.84
C ASN A 127 -19.14 -9.53 -17.12
N ARG A 128 -19.36 -8.42 -16.43
CA ARG A 128 -18.51 -7.23 -16.50
C ARG A 128 -17.73 -7.06 -15.20
N ASN A 129 -16.69 -7.88 -15.01
CA ASN A 129 -15.95 -7.98 -13.75
C ASN A 129 -14.43 -8.04 -13.93
N THR A 130 -13.94 -7.86 -15.15
CA THR A 130 -12.50 -7.84 -15.47
C THR A 130 -11.89 -6.49 -15.09
N ILE A 131 -10.70 -6.53 -14.50
CA ILE A 131 -9.91 -5.35 -14.16
C ILE A 131 -8.62 -5.40 -14.98
N ILE A 132 -8.26 -4.29 -15.64
CA ILE A 132 -6.97 -4.15 -16.29
C ILE A 132 -5.99 -3.55 -15.27
N SER A 133 -4.84 -4.18 -15.13
CA SER A 133 -3.69 -3.69 -14.38
C SER A 133 -2.53 -3.40 -15.33
N LEU A 134 -1.47 -2.75 -14.84
CA LEU A 134 -0.27 -2.51 -15.65
C LEU A 134 0.83 -3.53 -15.34
N VAL A 135 1.57 -3.90 -16.36
CA VAL A 135 2.83 -4.65 -16.21
C VAL A 135 3.80 -3.84 -15.33
N ASN A 136 4.58 -4.51 -14.52
CA ASN A 136 5.48 -3.94 -13.51
C ASN A 136 4.79 -3.15 -12.37
N SER A 137 3.46 -3.20 -12.26
CA SER A 137 2.73 -2.60 -11.14
C SER A 137 2.89 -3.39 -9.84
N PHE A 138 2.67 -2.70 -8.71
CA PHE A 138 2.57 -3.33 -7.40
C PHE A 138 1.32 -2.87 -6.66
N HIS A 139 0.43 -3.81 -6.33
CA HIS A 139 -0.86 -3.50 -5.70
C HIS A 139 -1.06 -4.17 -4.34
N GLY A 140 -0.13 -5.00 -3.90
CA GLY A 140 -0.16 -5.69 -2.60
C GLY A 140 0.09 -7.19 -2.69
N ARG A 141 -0.02 -7.88 -1.55
CA ARG A 141 0.32 -9.32 -1.42
C ARG A 141 -0.84 -10.19 -0.92
N THR A 142 -2.06 -9.67 -0.80
CA THR A 142 -3.26 -10.49 -0.62
C THR A 142 -3.63 -11.17 -1.93
N MET A 143 -4.47 -12.20 -1.91
CA MET A 143 -4.72 -13.01 -3.12
C MET A 143 -5.26 -12.19 -4.30
N ALA A 144 -6.16 -11.22 -4.07
CA ALA A 144 -6.62 -10.37 -5.16
C ALA A 144 -5.57 -9.31 -5.56
N THR A 145 -4.89 -8.69 -4.61
CA THR A 145 -3.89 -7.67 -4.92
C THR A 145 -2.60 -8.23 -5.51
N ILE A 146 -2.19 -9.45 -5.13
CA ILE A 146 -1.06 -10.12 -5.79
C ILE A 146 -1.44 -10.52 -7.22
N THR A 147 -2.70 -10.91 -7.45
CA THR A 147 -3.19 -11.13 -8.82
C THR A 147 -3.16 -9.82 -9.62
N ALA A 148 -3.54 -8.68 -9.04
CA ALA A 148 -3.50 -7.39 -9.71
C ALA A 148 -2.05 -6.89 -9.96
N THR A 149 -1.09 -7.33 -9.17
CA THR A 149 0.34 -6.97 -9.31
C THR A 149 0.91 -7.54 -10.60
N GLY A 150 1.37 -6.68 -11.51
CA GLY A 150 1.84 -7.05 -12.85
C GLY A 150 3.30 -7.50 -12.91
N GLN A 151 3.77 -8.27 -11.92
CA GLN A 151 5.17 -8.72 -11.81
C GLN A 151 5.23 -10.23 -11.59
N GLU A 152 5.75 -10.97 -12.56
CA GLU A 152 5.77 -12.45 -12.55
C GLU A 152 6.47 -13.06 -11.34
N HIS A 153 7.53 -12.41 -10.81
CA HIS A 153 8.25 -12.97 -9.67
C HIS A 153 7.41 -13.06 -8.40
N TYR A 154 6.37 -12.22 -8.24
CA TYR A 154 5.40 -12.34 -7.16
C TYR A 154 4.38 -13.45 -7.41
N HIS A 155 4.21 -13.92 -8.64
CA HIS A 155 3.23 -14.93 -9.01
C HIS A 155 3.72 -16.37 -8.84
N LYS A 156 5.01 -16.59 -8.72
CA LYS A 156 5.69 -17.89 -8.88
C LYS A 156 5.12 -19.05 -8.05
N TYR A 157 4.58 -18.79 -6.85
CA TYR A 157 4.24 -19.87 -5.90
C TYR A 157 2.77 -19.90 -5.48
N PHE A 158 1.94 -18.96 -5.90
CA PHE A 158 0.64 -18.70 -5.27
C PHE A 158 -0.56 -19.02 -6.17
N MET A 159 -0.37 -19.86 -7.16
CA MET A 159 -1.45 -20.32 -8.05
C MET A 159 -2.47 -21.22 -7.30
N PRO A 160 -3.76 -21.22 -7.69
CA PRO A 160 -4.37 -20.44 -8.75
C PRO A 160 -4.70 -19.01 -8.33
N PHE A 161 -4.56 -18.06 -9.26
CA PHE A 161 -4.90 -16.66 -9.00
C PHE A 161 -6.39 -16.39 -9.25
N MET A 162 -6.85 -15.23 -8.73
CA MET A 162 -8.22 -14.77 -8.96
C MET A 162 -8.44 -14.45 -10.44
N GLY A 163 -9.52 -14.97 -11.03
CA GLY A 163 -9.91 -14.65 -12.41
C GLY A 163 -10.35 -13.20 -12.59
N GLY A 164 -10.38 -12.75 -13.86
CA GLY A 164 -10.86 -11.43 -14.23
C GLY A 164 -9.79 -10.33 -14.06
N PHE A 165 -8.54 -10.62 -14.38
CA PHE A 165 -7.47 -9.63 -14.52
C PHE A 165 -6.81 -9.74 -15.89
N LYS A 166 -6.46 -8.60 -16.47
CA LYS A 166 -5.66 -8.44 -17.68
C LYS A 166 -4.54 -7.46 -17.40
N TYR A 167 -3.45 -7.55 -18.15
CA TYR A 167 -2.27 -6.70 -17.94
C TYR A 167 -1.92 -5.97 -19.23
N ALA A 168 -1.68 -4.64 -19.12
CA ALA A 168 -1.28 -3.78 -20.23
C ALA A 168 0.10 -3.20 -19.96
N GLU A 169 0.89 -2.99 -20.99
CA GLU A 169 2.15 -2.23 -20.88
C GLU A 169 1.84 -0.75 -20.66
N ALA A 170 2.54 -0.13 -19.70
CA ALA A 170 2.40 1.30 -19.45
C ALA A 170 2.86 2.12 -20.67
N GLY A 171 2.01 3.01 -21.18
CA GLY A 171 2.31 3.84 -22.34
C GLY A 171 1.88 3.25 -23.69
N ASP A 172 1.55 1.96 -23.78
CA ASP A 172 1.03 1.36 -25.00
C ASP A 172 -0.50 1.48 -25.09
N LYS A 173 -0.96 2.60 -25.64
CA LYS A 173 -2.39 2.88 -25.83
C LYS A 173 -3.08 1.87 -26.77
N LYS A 174 -2.36 1.34 -27.75
CA LYS A 174 -2.93 0.38 -28.70
C LYS A 174 -3.19 -0.95 -27.99
N ALA A 175 -2.18 -1.52 -27.34
CA ALA A 175 -2.32 -2.75 -26.57
C ALA A 175 -3.40 -2.60 -25.48
N PHE A 176 -3.44 -1.45 -24.78
CA PHE A 176 -4.48 -1.17 -23.79
C PHE A 176 -5.88 -1.18 -24.43
N SER A 177 -6.07 -0.53 -25.57
CA SER A 177 -7.36 -0.47 -26.26
C SER A 177 -7.86 -1.84 -26.71
N GLU A 178 -6.94 -2.73 -27.11
CA GLU A 178 -7.27 -4.12 -27.50
C GLU A 178 -7.75 -4.97 -26.32
N LEU A 179 -7.38 -4.60 -25.07
CA LEU A 179 -7.86 -5.26 -23.86
C LEU A 179 -9.23 -4.75 -23.39
N LEU A 180 -9.66 -3.56 -23.85
CA LEU A 180 -10.94 -2.95 -23.50
C LEU A 180 -12.09 -3.64 -24.27
N ASP A 181 -12.65 -4.65 -23.65
CA ASP A 181 -13.87 -5.31 -24.13
C ASP A 181 -15.06 -5.15 -23.18
N GLY A 182 -16.20 -5.72 -23.51
CA GLY A 182 -17.42 -5.63 -22.70
C GLY A 182 -17.32 -6.25 -21.30
N THR A 183 -16.25 -6.97 -20.98
CA THR A 183 -16.04 -7.59 -19.67
C THR A 183 -15.31 -6.66 -18.69
N VAL A 184 -14.70 -5.58 -19.18
CA VAL A 184 -13.87 -4.69 -18.34
C VAL A 184 -14.74 -3.77 -17.50
N CYS A 185 -14.56 -3.82 -16.18
CA CYS A 185 -15.25 -2.96 -15.22
C CYS A 185 -14.39 -1.83 -14.69
N ALA A 186 -13.07 -1.99 -14.66
CA ALA A 186 -12.15 -1.00 -14.10
C ALA A 186 -10.73 -1.15 -14.64
N VAL A 187 -9.95 -0.10 -14.41
CA VAL A 187 -8.49 -0.09 -14.56
C VAL A 187 -7.88 0.27 -13.21
N ILE A 188 -6.86 -0.47 -12.79
CA ILE A 188 -6.04 -0.15 -11.62
C ILE A 188 -4.62 0.14 -12.08
N LEU A 189 -4.10 1.31 -11.70
CA LEU A 189 -2.78 1.74 -12.13
C LEU A 189 -2.11 2.62 -11.07
N GLU A 190 -0.79 2.74 -11.19
CA GLU A 190 0.02 3.70 -10.46
C GLU A 190 0.40 4.83 -11.42
N VAL A 191 0.23 6.09 -11.00
CA VAL A 191 0.71 7.26 -11.78
C VAL A 191 2.24 7.24 -11.83
N ILE A 192 2.87 6.76 -10.76
CA ILE A 192 4.31 6.48 -10.66
C ILE A 192 4.42 5.06 -10.10
N GLN A 193 4.92 4.13 -10.90
CA GLN A 193 5.20 2.77 -10.44
C GLN A 193 6.40 2.80 -9.48
N GLY A 194 6.13 2.88 -8.18
CA GLY A 194 7.16 3.06 -7.16
C GLY A 194 8.04 1.83 -7.00
N GLU A 195 7.45 0.69 -6.77
CA GLU A 195 8.16 -0.59 -6.57
C GLU A 195 8.73 -1.13 -7.89
N GLY A 196 8.06 -0.89 -9.00
CA GLY A 196 8.49 -1.27 -10.34
C GLY A 196 9.68 -0.48 -10.91
N GLY A 197 10.36 0.35 -10.12
CA GLY A 197 11.58 1.06 -10.50
C GLY A 197 11.43 2.59 -10.62
N VAL A 198 10.44 3.18 -9.97
CA VAL A 198 10.12 4.63 -9.99
C VAL A 198 9.86 5.12 -11.42
N VAL A 199 9.00 4.40 -12.13
CA VAL A 199 8.67 4.70 -13.54
C VAL A 199 7.41 5.57 -13.60
N ILE A 200 7.53 6.73 -14.22
CA ILE A 200 6.40 7.65 -14.42
C ILE A 200 5.57 7.18 -15.62
N THR A 201 4.27 6.95 -15.39
CA THR A 201 3.34 6.66 -16.48
C THR A 201 3.21 7.90 -17.38
N PRO A 202 3.32 7.79 -18.72
CA PRO A 202 3.22 8.91 -19.64
C PRO A 202 1.90 9.68 -19.46
N ARG A 203 1.97 11.02 -19.47
CA ARG A 203 0.81 11.89 -19.25
C ARG A 203 -0.31 11.71 -20.27
N ASP A 204 0.07 11.36 -21.47
CA ASP A 204 -0.84 11.20 -22.61
C ASP A 204 -1.45 9.79 -22.68
N TYR A 205 -1.01 8.89 -21.81
CA TYR A 205 -1.54 7.53 -21.66
C TYR A 205 -2.80 7.52 -20.81
#